data_f07fc9a47bd92ad793ee89aa70323cdc
#
_entry.id   f07fc9a47bd92ad793ee89aa70323cdc
#
_cell.length_a   1.000
_cell.length_b   1.000
_cell.length_c   1.000
_cell.angle_alpha   90.00
_cell.angle_beta   90.00
_cell.angle_gamma   90.00
#
_symmetry.space_group_name_H-M   'P 1'
#
loop_
_entity.id
_entity.type
_entity.pdbx_description
1 polymer ?
#
loop_
_entity_poly.entity_id
_entity_poly.type
_entity_poly.pdbx_seq_one_letter_code
_entity_poly.pdbx_strand_id
1 'polypeptide(L)'
;DTSTGNITLGANDFCITVEQAKTIVLKQDQTDVADMLKKLGNAIATDDGKFIPFKDAAITVDASAIQAAKGSYELVYTYKGKVNKVTVTVKDDGSADTTSSETTVPDVNLTANDFAVAAGTESIDETAFKKLAEVVVKYNDGSSVENVTIDAEDLAVLNEKIRAKSTDSVFVKVYATDKKTGKQLSAIVKVTLPKKAATPKPTKKPGTTAKPGSGISADDIAKELGVDRATAEKIKDYAEKTGTSMDTLRITDTAVKKLKDDKDIKGSDFSRLKARANKSSKNSIMLKWVKQSGADGYLIYSNQCNHGGKKYRYKLTKTIKGKNKTTWTQKKRKKGKYYKYMVVAYKLFNGHKVTIAAAPTIHSVTKGGKRGMAKAVSIKKLGNKKKRTKITLKARKTAKIKAVEIRADKKKKIMKHRKLAYESSNVKVAKVTGSGKIKAVKKGKCKIWVYAQNGVYKEIKVTVK
;
A
#
# COMPACT_ATOMS: atom_id res chain seq x y z
N ASP A 1 -9.33 -31.16 26.18
CA ASP A 1 -8.19 -31.54 25.34
C ASP A 1 -8.47 -31.13 23.89
N THR A 2 -8.14 -29.91 23.54
CA THR A 2 -8.21 -29.43 22.17
C THR A 2 -6.80 -29.39 21.58
N SER A 3 -6.33 -30.54 21.12
CA SER A 3 -5.17 -30.59 20.24
C SER A 3 -5.55 -29.88 18.94
N THR A 4 -5.06 -28.68 18.75
CA THR A 4 -5.16 -27.97 17.48
C THR A 4 -4.26 -28.67 16.47
N GLY A 5 -4.81 -29.64 15.75
CA GLY A 5 -4.16 -30.30 14.63
C GLY A 5 -3.61 -29.29 13.64
N ASN A 6 -2.55 -29.68 12.94
CA ASN A 6 -1.89 -28.78 11.95
C ASN A 6 -2.75 -28.68 10.71
N ILE A 7 -3.64 -27.65 10.67
CA ILE A 7 -4.62 -27.45 9.62
C ILE A 7 -4.14 -26.39 8.65
N THR A 8 -4.13 -26.71 7.34
CA THR A 8 -3.88 -25.73 6.27
C THR A 8 -5.07 -25.67 5.31
N LEU A 9 -5.26 -24.53 4.67
CA LEU A 9 -6.24 -24.32 3.60
C LEU A 9 -5.60 -23.47 2.52
N GLY A 10 -5.47 -24.02 1.31
CA GLY A 10 -4.95 -23.33 0.12
C GLY A 10 -6.04 -23.11 -0.91
N ALA A 11 -6.01 -21.98 -1.61
CA ALA A 11 -6.82 -21.69 -2.77
C ALA A 11 -6.14 -20.64 -3.67
N ASN A 12 -6.55 -20.56 -4.95
CA ASN A 12 -5.95 -19.70 -5.95
C ASN A 12 -6.95 -18.70 -6.52
N ASP A 13 -6.46 -17.54 -6.97
CA ASP A 13 -7.24 -16.59 -7.76
C ASP A 13 -7.61 -17.22 -9.11
N PHE A 14 -8.80 -16.90 -9.61
CA PHE A 14 -9.27 -17.41 -10.90
C PHE A 14 -10.15 -16.40 -11.65
N CYS A 15 -10.45 -16.70 -12.92
CA CYS A 15 -11.31 -15.89 -13.75
C CYS A 15 -12.58 -16.65 -14.09
N ILE A 16 -13.71 -15.90 -14.19
CA ILE A 16 -14.99 -16.40 -14.68
C ILE A 16 -15.58 -15.41 -15.68
N THR A 17 -16.55 -15.86 -16.46
CA THR A 17 -17.31 -15.01 -17.36
C THR A 17 -18.46 -14.32 -16.61
N VAL A 18 -19.02 -13.25 -17.20
CA VAL A 18 -20.24 -12.59 -16.66
C VAL A 18 -21.41 -13.57 -16.57
N GLU A 19 -21.54 -14.50 -17.52
CA GLU A 19 -22.59 -15.54 -17.48
C GLU A 19 -22.40 -16.54 -16.32
N GLN A 20 -21.17 -16.94 -16.05
CA GLN A 20 -20.85 -17.75 -14.88
C GLN A 20 -21.14 -16.99 -13.58
N ALA A 21 -20.77 -15.70 -13.53
CA ALA A 21 -21.08 -14.84 -12.38
C ALA A 21 -22.60 -14.71 -12.15
N LYS A 22 -23.41 -14.55 -13.20
CA LYS A 22 -24.88 -14.56 -13.10
C LYS A 22 -25.39 -15.87 -12.48
N THR A 23 -24.86 -16.99 -12.95
CA THR A 23 -25.24 -18.31 -12.41
C THR A 23 -24.90 -18.44 -10.93
N ILE A 24 -23.71 -17.97 -10.53
CA ILE A 24 -23.27 -17.98 -9.12
C ILE A 24 -24.19 -17.12 -8.27
N VAL A 25 -24.47 -15.88 -8.69
CA VAL A 25 -25.35 -14.95 -7.94
C VAL A 25 -26.76 -15.50 -7.78
N LEU A 26 -27.29 -16.18 -8.79
CA LEU A 26 -28.65 -16.77 -8.75
C LEU A 26 -28.75 -18.05 -7.91
N LYS A 27 -27.65 -18.74 -7.69
CA LYS A 27 -27.60 -20.08 -7.10
C LYS A 27 -26.57 -20.23 -5.99
N GLN A 28 -26.28 -19.16 -5.25
CA GLN A 28 -25.23 -19.13 -4.24
C GLN A 28 -25.29 -20.23 -3.19
N ASP A 29 -26.51 -20.63 -2.82
CA ASP A 29 -26.76 -21.61 -1.77
C ASP A 29 -26.79 -23.08 -2.28
N GLN A 30 -26.51 -23.29 -3.56
CA GLN A 30 -26.53 -24.65 -4.14
C GLN A 30 -25.15 -25.31 -4.07
N THR A 31 -25.14 -26.59 -3.68
CA THR A 31 -23.91 -27.38 -3.51
C THR A 31 -23.11 -27.51 -4.80
N ASP A 32 -23.75 -27.59 -5.96
CA ASP A 32 -23.06 -27.65 -7.26
C ASP A 32 -22.29 -26.37 -7.58
N VAL A 33 -22.81 -25.19 -7.21
CA VAL A 33 -22.11 -23.92 -7.35
C VAL A 33 -20.94 -23.83 -6.38
N ALA A 34 -21.15 -24.24 -5.13
CA ALA A 34 -20.08 -24.30 -4.13
C ALA A 34 -18.94 -25.22 -4.59
N ASP A 35 -19.26 -26.40 -5.11
CA ASP A 35 -18.26 -27.34 -5.60
C ASP A 35 -17.54 -26.84 -6.87
N MET A 36 -18.26 -26.17 -7.76
CA MET A 36 -17.68 -25.51 -8.92
C MET A 36 -16.67 -24.44 -8.48
N LEU A 37 -17.03 -23.60 -7.52
CA LEU A 37 -16.14 -22.55 -7.00
C LEU A 37 -14.92 -23.13 -6.28
N LYS A 38 -15.12 -24.17 -5.46
CA LYS A 38 -14.00 -24.90 -4.82
C LYS A 38 -13.06 -25.51 -5.87
N LYS A 39 -13.60 -26.06 -6.94
CA LYS A 39 -12.79 -26.59 -8.06
C LYS A 39 -12.06 -25.48 -8.81
N LEU A 40 -12.73 -24.37 -9.16
CA LEU A 40 -12.12 -23.25 -9.88
C LEU A 40 -11.01 -22.59 -9.06
N GLY A 41 -11.23 -22.39 -7.77
CA GLY A 41 -10.20 -21.85 -6.85
C GLY A 41 -9.19 -22.89 -6.40
N ASN A 42 -9.35 -24.15 -6.81
CA ASN A 42 -8.52 -25.26 -6.35
C ASN A 42 -8.36 -25.28 -4.83
N ALA A 43 -9.49 -25.16 -4.12
CA ALA A 43 -9.53 -25.08 -2.67
C ALA A 43 -9.29 -26.46 -2.05
N ILE A 44 -8.14 -26.66 -1.43
CA ILE A 44 -7.83 -27.89 -0.69
C ILE A 44 -7.33 -27.59 0.70
N ALA A 45 -7.47 -28.54 1.58
CA ALA A 45 -6.93 -28.44 2.94
C ALA A 45 -6.04 -29.64 3.27
N THR A 46 -5.21 -29.48 4.31
CA THR A 46 -4.60 -30.59 5.03
C THR A 46 -5.01 -30.52 6.48
N ASP A 47 -5.25 -31.67 7.08
CA ASP A 47 -5.63 -31.82 8.47
C ASP A 47 -4.75 -32.92 9.09
N ASP A 48 -3.83 -32.55 9.98
CA ASP A 48 -2.79 -33.43 10.53
C ASP A 48 -2.05 -34.24 9.43
N GLY A 49 -1.68 -33.57 8.35
CA GLY A 49 -1.00 -34.18 7.20
C GLY A 49 -1.91 -34.98 6.27
N LYS A 50 -3.20 -35.15 6.60
CA LYS A 50 -4.17 -35.81 5.74
C LYS A 50 -4.70 -34.82 4.71
N PHE A 51 -4.60 -35.19 3.44
CA PHE A 51 -5.14 -34.39 2.33
C PHE A 51 -6.67 -34.39 2.32
N ILE A 52 -7.28 -33.22 2.24
CA ILE A 52 -8.73 -32.98 2.14
C ILE A 52 -9.01 -32.37 0.76
N PRO A 53 -9.65 -33.10 -0.16
CA PRO A 53 -9.91 -32.65 -1.51
C PRO A 53 -10.99 -31.56 -1.56
N PHE A 54 -11.03 -30.77 -2.63
CA PHE A 54 -12.01 -29.68 -2.80
C PHE A 54 -13.49 -30.13 -2.70
N LYS A 55 -13.79 -31.38 -3.01
CA LYS A 55 -15.15 -31.94 -2.87
C LYS A 55 -15.59 -32.21 -1.43
N ASP A 56 -14.67 -32.09 -0.46
CA ASP A 56 -15.02 -32.29 0.94
C ASP A 56 -16.05 -31.23 1.40
N ALA A 57 -17.14 -31.70 2.01
CA ALA A 57 -18.22 -30.83 2.47
C ALA A 57 -17.78 -29.88 3.60
N ALA A 58 -16.71 -30.23 4.33
CA ALA A 58 -16.15 -29.40 5.40
C ALA A 58 -15.39 -28.18 4.86
N ILE A 59 -15.00 -28.16 3.57
CA ILE A 59 -14.52 -26.94 2.91
C ILE A 59 -15.74 -26.15 2.44
N THR A 60 -15.99 -25.01 3.07
CA THR A 60 -17.09 -24.12 2.71
C THR A 60 -16.58 -22.94 1.86
N VAL A 61 -17.48 -22.32 1.11
CA VAL A 61 -17.18 -21.17 0.27
C VAL A 61 -18.24 -20.09 0.46
N ASP A 62 -17.82 -18.85 0.68
CA ASP A 62 -18.67 -17.66 0.70
C ASP A 62 -18.40 -16.85 -0.58
N ALA A 63 -19.40 -16.80 -1.45
CA ALA A 63 -19.40 -16.13 -2.73
C ALA A 63 -20.28 -14.86 -2.74
N SER A 64 -20.75 -14.41 -1.58
CA SER A 64 -21.69 -13.29 -1.42
C SER A 64 -21.18 -11.96 -2.01
N ALA A 65 -19.87 -11.79 -2.12
CA ALA A 65 -19.26 -10.60 -2.71
C ALA A 65 -19.26 -10.61 -4.24
N ILE A 66 -19.50 -11.75 -4.90
CA ILE A 66 -19.49 -11.85 -6.37
C ILE A 66 -20.71 -11.13 -6.95
N GLN A 67 -20.50 -10.31 -7.97
CA GLN A 67 -21.55 -9.63 -8.71
C GLN A 67 -21.57 -10.08 -10.17
N ALA A 68 -22.75 -10.09 -10.78
CA ALA A 68 -22.97 -10.40 -12.19
C ALA A 68 -22.49 -9.27 -13.13
N ALA A 69 -21.33 -8.71 -12.85
CA ALA A 69 -20.74 -7.59 -13.57
C ALA A 69 -19.23 -7.73 -13.63
N LYS A 70 -18.61 -7.22 -14.69
CA LYS A 70 -17.16 -7.17 -14.83
C LYS A 70 -16.50 -6.49 -13.65
N GLY A 71 -15.50 -7.13 -13.06
CA GLY A 71 -14.78 -6.64 -11.88
C GLY A 71 -13.94 -7.72 -11.23
N SER A 72 -13.36 -7.36 -10.09
CA SER A 72 -12.63 -8.29 -9.22
C SER A 72 -13.32 -8.32 -7.86
N TYR A 73 -13.70 -9.52 -7.43
CA TYR A 73 -14.48 -9.78 -6.23
C TYR A 73 -13.71 -10.70 -5.28
N GLU A 74 -13.93 -10.57 -3.99
CA GLU A 74 -13.35 -11.46 -2.99
C GLU A 74 -14.24 -12.69 -2.81
N LEU A 75 -13.63 -13.86 -2.81
CA LEU A 75 -14.25 -15.14 -2.48
C LEU A 75 -13.54 -15.74 -1.27
N VAL A 76 -14.29 -16.27 -0.32
CA VAL A 76 -13.75 -16.75 0.95
C VAL A 76 -13.97 -18.25 1.09
N TYR A 77 -12.88 -19.00 1.26
CA TYR A 77 -12.94 -20.42 1.63
C TYR A 77 -12.69 -20.60 3.11
N THR A 78 -13.37 -21.56 3.73
CA THR A 78 -13.18 -21.87 5.15
C THR A 78 -13.14 -23.39 5.38
N TYR A 79 -12.18 -23.83 6.21
CA TYR A 79 -12.06 -25.21 6.68
C TYR A 79 -11.63 -25.23 8.15
N LYS A 80 -12.47 -25.80 9.02
CA LYS A 80 -12.18 -25.89 10.47
C LYS A 80 -11.58 -24.61 11.09
N GLY A 81 -12.17 -23.45 10.79
CA GLY A 81 -11.73 -22.15 11.28
C GLY A 81 -10.53 -21.52 10.55
N LYS A 82 -9.89 -22.23 9.63
CA LYS A 82 -8.91 -21.61 8.69
C LYS A 82 -9.65 -20.95 7.56
N VAL A 83 -9.20 -19.74 7.20
CA VAL A 83 -9.80 -18.92 6.16
C VAL A 83 -8.76 -18.63 5.08
N ASN A 84 -9.13 -18.80 3.82
CA ASN A 84 -8.35 -18.37 2.66
C ASN A 84 -9.22 -17.50 1.75
N LYS A 85 -8.70 -16.35 1.35
CA LYS A 85 -9.39 -15.37 0.52
C LYS A 85 -8.70 -15.28 -0.83
N VAL A 86 -9.48 -15.43 -1.89
CA VAL A 86 -8.99 -15.34 -3.27
C VAL A 86 -9.72 -14.27 -4.05
N THR A 87 -9.12 -13.83 -5.14
CA THR A 87 -9.71 -12.85 -6.04
C THR A 87 -10.32 -13.55 -7.25
N VAL A 88 -11.62 -13.40 -7.42
CA VAL A 88 -12.33 -13.82 -8.64
C VAL A 88 -12.43 -12.64 -9.59
N THR A 89 -11.88 -12.78 -10.80
CA THR A 89 -11.99 -11.76 -11.85
C THR A 89 -13.08 -12.14 -12.83
N VAL A 90 -14.15 -11.34 -12.88
CA VAL A 90 -15.24 -11.49 -13.86
C VAL A 90 -14.89 -10.70 -15.12
N LYS A 91 -14.91 -11.36 -16.29
CA LYS A 91 -14.58 -10.78 -17.61
C LYS A 91 -15.83 -10.74 -18.50
N ASP A 92 -15.86 -9.79 -19.44
CA ASP A 92 -16.89 -9.74 -20.49
C ASP A 92 -16.70 -10.91 -21.48
N ASP A 93 -17.82 -11.49 -21.95
CA ASP A 93 -17.85 -12.58 -22.94
C ASP A 93 -17.56 -12.13 -24.39
N GLY A 94 -17.10 -10.90 -24.61
CA GLY A 94 -17.07 -10.25 -25.91
C GLY A 94 -15.74 -9.68 -26.37
N SER A 95 -14.61 -9.92 -25.73
CA SER A 95 -13.33 -9.54 -26.33
C SER A 95 -12.71 -10.75 -27.04
N ALA A 96 -12.75 -10.74 -28.36
CA ALA A 96 -11.94 -11.58 -29.22
C ALA A 96 -10.46 -11.24 -29.02
N ASP A 97 -9.89 -11.68 -27.92
CA ASP A 97 -8.47 -11.99 -27.86
C ASP A 97 -8.37 -13.49 -28.05
N THR A 98 -8.10 -13.86 -29.29
CA THR A 98 -7.77 -15.20 -29.73
C THR A 98 -6.42 -15.64 -29.19
N THR A 99 -6.29 -15.72 -27.91
CA THR A 99 -5.48 -16.70 -27.22
C THR A 99 -6.46 -17.49 -26.35
N SER A 100 -6.88 -18.63 -26.88
CA SER A 100 -7.56 -19.66 -26.12
C SER A 100 -6.62 -20.13 -25.00
N SER A 101 -6.56 -19.38 -23.90
CA SER A 101 -6.29 -20.01 -22.65
C SER A 101 -7.64 -20.51 -22.16
N GLU A 102 -7.99 -21.73 -22.47
CA GLU A 102 -8.78 -22.54 -21.59
C GLU A 102 -8.35 -22.15 -20.18
N THR A 103 -9.28 -21.74 -19.35
CA THR A 103 -9.07 -21.55 -17.91
C THR A 103 -8.78 -22.94 -17.35
N THR A 104 -7.59 -23.45 -17.61
CA THR A 104 -7.12 -24.67 -16.99
C THR A 104 -6.96 -24.33 -15.52
N VAL A 105 -7.96 -24.71 -14.73
CA VAL A 105 -7.83 -24.87 -13.29
C VAL A 105 -6.52 -25.64 -13.10
N PRO A 106 -5.55 -25.12 -12.31
CA PRO A 106 -4.35 -25.88 -12.08
C PRO A 106 -4.73 -27.23 -11.52
N ASP A 107 -4.40 -28.31 -12.25
CA ASP A 107 -4.64 -29.68 -11.76
C ASP A 107 -3.76 -30.00 -10.54
N VAL A 108 -2.84 -29.13 -10.21
CA VAL A 108 -1.82 -29.32 -9.17
C VAL A 108 -2.04 -28.35 -8.04
N ASN A 109 -1.92 -28.84 -6.83
CA ASN A 109 -1.97 -28.04 -5.61
C ASN A 109 -0.70 -28.21 -4.79
N LEU A 110 -0.22 -27.08 -4.26
CA LEU A 110 0.94 -26.98 -3.38
C LEU A 110 0.50 -26.54 -2.01
N THR A 111 0.73 -27.37 -0.99
CA THR A 111 0.55 -27.00 0.42
C THR A 111 1.85 -27.16 1.18
N ALA A 112 2.07 -26.29 2.15
CA ALA A 112 3.19 -26.38 3.07
C ALA A 112 2.80 -25.77 4.42
N ASN A 113 3.30 -26.35 5.51
CA ASN A 113 2.98 -25.96 6.87
C ASN A 113 4.04 -25.03 7.46
N ASP A 114 3.61 -24.09 8.29
CA ASP A 114 4.51 -23.36 9.18
C ASP A 114 5.15 -24.31 10.19
N PHE A 115 6.42 -24.09 10.53
CA PHE A 115 7.10 -24.92 11.53
C PHE A 115 8.03 -24.10 12.44
N ALA A 116 8.44 -24.70 13.56
CA ALA A 116 9.41 -24.12 14.45
C ALA A 116 10.74 -24.90 14.38
N VAL A 117 11.85 -24.15 14.36
CA VAL A 117 13.19 -24.73 14.38
C VAL A 117 13.54 -25.18 15.79
N ALA A 118 14.05 -26.40 15.94
CA ALA A 118 14.48 -26.91 17.24
C ALA A 118 15.71 -26.13 17.77
N ALA A 119 15.80 -26.00 19.08
CA ALA A 119 16.99 -25.39 19.71
C ALA A 119 18.23 -26.23 19.39
N GLY A 120 19.31 -25.59 18.97
CA GLY A 120 20.55 -26.27 18.59
C GLY A 120 20.67 -26.62 17.11
N THR A 121 19.67 -26.35 16.29
CA THR A 121 19.80 -26.49 14.83
C THR A 121 20.83 -25.50 14.31
N GLU A 122 21.77 -25.95 13.49
CA GLU A 122 22.82 -25.11 12.89
C GLU A 122 22.49 -24.67 11.46
N SER A 123 21.79 -25.51 10.71
CA SER A 123 21.30 -25.19 9.37
C SER A 123 20.14 -26.12 8.98
N ILE A 124 19.40 -25.73 7.96
CA ILE A 124 18.33 -26.50 7.34
C ILE A 124 18.59 -26.50 5.82
N ASP A 125 18.80 -27.69 5.25
CA ASP A 125 18.87 -27.85 3.79
C ASP A 125 17.47 -27.95 3.17
N GLU A 126 17.41 -28.00 1.85
CA GLU A 126 16.14 -28.07 1.12
C GLU A 126 15.32 -29.32 1.47
N THR A 127 15.98 -30.47 1.66
CA THR A 127 15.32 -31.75 1.98
C THR A 127 14.74 -31.73 3.39
N ALA A 128 15.52 -31.25 4.36
CA ALA A 128 15.05 -31.06 5.74
C ALA A 128 13.93 -30.03 5.80
N PHE A 129 14.01 -28.94 5.03
CA PHE A 129 12.97 -27.93 4.95
C PHE A 129 11.65 -28.53 4.44
N LYS A 130 11.68 -29.25 3.30
CA LYS A 130 10.47 -29.91 2.75
C LYS A 130 9.82 -30.85 3.74
N LYS A 131 10.63 -31.60 4.49
CA LYS A 131 10.15 -32.52 5.53
C LYS A 131 9.52 -31.76 6.71
N LEU A 132 10.18 -30.72 7.23
CA LEU A 132 9.69 -29.93 8.36
C LEU A 132 8.44 -29.13 8.02
N ALA A 133 8.37 -28.61 6.80
CA ALA A 133 7.22 -27.89 6.30
C ALA A 133 6.11 -28.82 5.76
N GLU A 134 6.32 -30.13 5.79
CA GLU A 134 5.36 -31.12 5.26
C GLU A 134 4.85 -30.71 3.87
N VAL A 135 5.77 -30.34 2.99
CA VAL A 135 5.41 -29.86 1.67
C VAL A 135 4.73 -30.96 0.88
N VAL A 136 3.48 -30.71 0.47
CA VAL A 136 2.69 -31.64 -0.34
C VAL A 136 2.32 -30.98 -1.66
N VAL A 137 2.63 -31.65 -2.76
CA VAL A 137 2.21 -31.25 -4.09
C VAL A 137 1.49 -32.43 -4.75
N LYS A 138 0.22 -32.24 -5.05
CA LYS A 138 -0.62 -33.30 -5.62
C LYS A 138 -1.52 -32.77 -6.73
N TYR A 139 -1.79 -33.61 -7.71
CA TYR A 139 -2.88 -33.38 -8.65
C TYR A 139 -4.23 -33.59 -7.96
N ASN A 140 -5.31 -33.07 -8.55
CA ASN A 140 -6.66 -33.22 -8.04
C ASN A 140 -7.13 -34.69 -7.97
N ASP A 141 -6.51 -35.56 -8.75
CA ASP A 141 -6.72 -37.02 -8.71
C ASP A 141 -5.98 -37.73 -7.57
N GLY A 142 -5.16 -36.99 -6.80
CA GLY A 142 -4.37 -37.49 -5.68
C GLY A 142 -2.95 -37.97 -6.05
N SER A 143 -2.59 -37.99 -7.33
CA SER A 143 -1.23 -38.36 -7.76
C SER A 143 -0.20 -37.31 -7.32
N SER A 144 1.05 -37.74 -7.06
CA SER A 144 2.13 -36.88 -6.58
C SER A 144 2.84 -36.12 -7.70
N VAL A 145 3.30 -34.91 -7.40
CA VAL A 145 4.16 -34.10 -8.29
C VAL A 145 5.56 -34.03 -7.71
N GLU A 146 6.58 -34.33 -8.49
CA GLU A 146 7.97 -34.44 -8.00
C GLU A 146 8.78 -33.11 -8.04
N ASN A 147 8.32 -32.07 -8.71
CA ASN A 147 9.09 -30.84 -8.91
C ASN A 147 8.73 -29.75 -7.90
N VAL A 148 9.25 -29.92 -6.69
CA VAL A 148 9.17 -28.89 -5.62
C VAL A 148 10.55 -28.30 -5.40
N THR A 149 10.65 -26.99 -5.45
CA THR A 149 11.88 -26.23 -5.14
C THR A 149 11.62 -25.22 -4.02
N ILE A 150 12.64 -24.99 -3.20
CA ILE A 150 12.63 -23.97 -2.17
C ILE A 150 13.38 -22.74 -2.72
N ASP A 151 12.89 -21.55 -2.43
CA ASP A 151 13.59 -20.32 -2.82
C ASP A 151 14.97 -20.28 -2.17
N ALA A 152 16.02 -20.28 -2.98
CA ALA A 152 17.41 -20.40 -2.51
C ALA A 152 17.85 -19.18 -1.68
N GLU A 153 17.36 -17.99 -2.02
CA GLU A 153 17.67 -16.75 -1.27
C GLU A 153 16.96 -16.75 0.07
N ASP A 154 15.69 -17.13 0.12
CA ASP A 154 14.91 -17.23 1.35
C ASP A 154 15.50 -18.31 2.28
N LEU A 155 15.95 -19.45 1.73
CA LEU A 155 16.60 -20.54 2.50
C LEU A 155 17.97 -20.10 3.04
N ALA A 156 18.73 -19.33 2.27
CA ALA A 156 19.99 -18.75 2.72
C ALA A 156 19.78 -17.77 3.87
N VAL A 157 18.76 -16.89 3.77
CA VAL A 157 18.37 -15.97 4.85
C VAL A 157 17.94 -16.73 6.10
N LEU A 158 17.18 -17.81 5.97
CA LEU A 158 16.81 -18.68 7.11
C LEU A 158 18.06 -19.20 7.80
N ASN A 159 19.02 -19.76 7.06
CA ASN A 159 20.24 -20.33 7.60
C ASN A 159 21.16 -19.26 8.22
N GLU A 160 21.21 -18.07 7.66
CA GLU A 160 21.91 -16.93 8.27
C GLU A 160 21.29 -16.57 9.63
N LYS A 161 19.96 -16.49 9.72
CA LYS A 161 19.24 -16.20 10.96
C LYS A 161 19.40 -17.30 12.02
N ILE A 162 19.43 -18.57 11.60
CA ILE A 162 19.72 -19.71 12.50
C ILE A 162 21.11 -19.56 13.11
N ARG A 163 22.15 -19.33 12.29
CA ARG A 163 23.54 -19.14 12.74
C ARG A 163 23.69 -17.92 13.64
N ALA A 164 22.99 -16.83 13.32
CA ALA A 164 22.96 -15.61 14.13
C ALA A 164 22.17 -15.78 15.44
N LYS A 165 21.60 -16.94 15.72
CA LYS A 165 20.73 -17.20 16.89
C LYS A 165 19.61 -16.17 17.02
N SER A 166 19.07 -15.74 15.90
CA SER A 166 17.93 -14.84 15.83
C SER A 166 16.69 -15.48 16.46
N THR A 167 15.80 -14.66 16.96
CA THR A 167 14.50 -15.10 17.51
C THR A 167 13.34 -14.74 16.59
N ASP A 168 13.65 -14.15 15.44
CA ASP A 168 12.66 -13.70 14.48
C ASP A 168 12.16 -14.86 13.63
N SER A 169 10.89 -14.79 13.21
CA SER A 169 10.38 -15.70 12.18
C SER A 169 10.94 -15.35 10.80
N VAL A 170 11.20 -16.37 9.99
CA VAL A 170 11.63 -16.23 8.58
C VAL A 170 10.54 -16.80 7.70
N PHE A 171 10.29 -16.17 6.56
CA PHE A 171 9.36 -16.67 5.56
C PHE A 171 10.14 -17.18 4.37
N VAL A 172 9.85 -18.42 3.98
CA VAL A 172 10.54 -19.13 2.90
C VAL A 172 9.50 -19.53 1.86
N LYS A 173 9.75 -19.18 0.60
CA LYS A 173 8.88 -19.56 -0.50
C LYS A 173 9.21 -20.95 -1.00
N VAL A 174 8.15 -21.67 -1.29
CA VAL A 174 8.17 -23.01 -1.91
C VAL A 174 7.50 -22.89 -3.25
N TYR A 175 8.10 -23.48 -4.29
CA TYR A 175 7.56 -23.50 -5.64
C TYR A 175 7.30 -24.93 -6.09
N ALA A 176 6.26 -25.09 -6.89
CA ALA A 176 6.01 -26.30 -7.65
C ALA A 176 5.61 -25.93 -9.07
N THR A 177 6.05 -26.69 -10.05
CA THR A 177 5.67 -26.45 -11.44
C THR A 177 4.71 -27.55 -11.89
N ASP A 178 3.55 -27.15 -12.37
CA ASP A 178 2.62 -28.05 -13.03
C ASP A 178 3.22 -28.51 -14.37
N LYS A 179 3.58 -29.78 -14.48
CA LYS A 179 4.19 -30.34 -15.68
C LYS A 179 3.26 -30.34 -16.90
N LYS A 180 1.95 -30.35 -16.68
CA LYS A 180 0.96 -30.37 -17.77
C LYS A 180 0.76 -28.99 -18.39
N THR A 181 0.76 -27.94 -17.56
CA THR A 181 0.49 -26.56 -18.00
C THR A 181 1.70 -25.64 -17.97
N GLY A 182 2.83 -26.07 -17.38
CA GLY A 182 4.02 -25.24 -17.15
C GLY A 182 3.82 -24.13 -16.11
N LYS A 183 2.66 -24.07 -15.46
CA LYS A 183 2.32 -23.04 -14.49
C LYS A 183 3.08 -23.24 -13.18
N GLN A 184 3.69 -22.18 -12.66
CA GLN A 184 4.36 -22.18 -11.37
C GLN A 184 3.36 -21.84 -10.26
N LEU A 185 3.31 -22.69 -9.24
CA LEU A 185 2.60 -22.50 -7.98
C LEU A 185 3.59 -22.04 -6.91
N SER A 186 3.14 -21.28 -5.92
CA SER A 186 3.96 -20.91 -4.77
C SER A 186 3.18 -20.93 -3.48
N ALA A 187 3.86 -21.34 -2.40
CA ALA A 187 3.39 -21.24 -1.03
C ALA A 187 4.46 -20.52 -0.17
N ILE A 188 4.06 -19.91 0.91
CA ILE A 188 4.96 -19.25 1.85
C ILE A 188 4.88 -19.97 3.19
N VAL A 189 6.02 -20.45 3.67
CA VAL A 189 6.17 -21.13 4.95
C VAL A 189 6.77 -20.17 5.99
N LYS A 190 6.10 -20.00 7.11
CA LYS A 190 6.63 -19.27 8.25
C LYS A 190 7.47 -20.20 9.11
N VAL A 191 8.74 -19.90 9.24
CA VAL A 191 9.67 -20.63 10.10
C VAL A 191 9.91 -19.83 11.37
N THR A 192 9.55 -20.39 12.52
CA THR A 192 9.74 -19.77 13.84
C THR A 192 11.06 -20.22 14.44
N LEU A 193 11.94 -19.28 14.77
CA LEU A 193 13.23 -19.57 15.42
C LEU A 193 13.08 -19.66 16.94
N PRO A 194 13.98 -20.43 17.65
CA PRO A 194 13.85 -20.67 19.07
C PRO A 194 13.96 -19.37 19.88
N LYS A 195 13.06 -19.15 20.82
CA LYS A 195 13.18 -18.03 21.78
C LYS A 195 14.37 -18.29 22.72
N LYS A 196 15.24 -17.29 22.88
CA LYS A 196 16.31 -17.33 23.89
C LYS A 196 15.66 -17.48 25.27
N ALA A 197 16.11 -18.45 26.04
CA ALA A 197 15.66 -18.65 27.45
C ALA A 197 15.85 -17.34 28.24
N ALA A 198 14.81 -16.91 28.95
CA ALA A 198 14.82 -15.67 29.72
C ALA A 198 15.86 -15.70 30.81
N THR A 199 16.88 -14.86 30.72
CA THR A 199 17.77 -14.53 31.85
C THR A 199 17.04 -13.56 32.80
N PRO A 200 17.21 -13.63 34.12
CA PRO A 200 16.49 -12.79 35.07
C PRO A 200 16.85 -11.31 34.87
N LYS A 201 15.83 -10.48 34.96
CA LYS A 201 15.80 -9.02 34.76
C LYS A 201 16.70 -8.29 35.75
N PRO A 202 17.63 -7.43 35.29
CA PRO A 202 18.22 -6.43 36.17
C PRO A 202 17.27 -5.24 36.34
N THR A 203 17.14 -4.78 37.54
CA THR A 203 16.38 -3.62 37.99
C THR A 203 16.81 -2.33 37.30
N LYS A 204 15.84 -1.49 36.99
CA LYS A 204 15.97 -0.15 36.37
C LYS A 204 16.88 0.75 37.20
N LYS A 205 17.80 1.43 36.51
CA LYS A 205 18.43 2.69 36.93
C LYS A 205 17.90 3.83 36.05
N PRO A 206 17.55 5.01 36.59
CA PRO A 206 16.94 6.07 35.83
C PRO A 206 17.95 6.90 35.05
N GLY A 207 17.58 7.31 33.86
CA GLY A 207 18.03 8.52 33.22
C GLY A 207 19.23 8.40 32.29
N THR A 208 18.94 8.32 30.99
CA THR A 208 19.69 9.04 29.97
C THR A 208 18.74 9.44 28.86
N THR A 209 18.74 10.71 28.57
CA THR A 209 17.97 11.41 27.54
C THR A 209 18.11 10.75 26.18
N ALA A 210 17.00 10.31 25.60
CA ALA A 210 16.93 9.74 24.28
C ALA A 210 17.35 10.76 23.21
N LYS A 211 18.35 10.40 22.40
CA LYS A 211 18.73 11.06 21.18
C LYS A 211 17.54 11.07 20.20
N PRO A 212 17.23 12.17 19.49
CA PRO A 212 16.16 12.20 18.51
C PRO A 212 16.55 11.34 17.30
N GLY A 213 15.94 10.16 17.17
CA GLY A 213 16.24 9.18 16.15
C GLY A 213 15.80 7.77 16.57
N SER A 214 14.90 7.65 17.55
CA SER A 214 14.33 6.36 17.94
C SER A 214 13.56 5.80 16.76
N GLY A 215 14.03 4.67 16.25
CA GLY A 215 13.41 3.94 15.15
C GLY A 215 11.92 3.67 15.40
N ILE A 216 11.16 3.70 14.33
CA ILE A 216 9.77 3.26 14.30
C ILE A 216 9.75 1.80 14.77
N SER A 217 8.92 1.44 15.75
CA SER A 217 8.81 0.04 16.19
C SER A 217 7.95 -0.75 15.20
N ALA A 218 8.32 -2.01 14.96
CA ALA A 218 7.50 -2.88 14.12
C ALA A 218 6.13 -3.15 14.76
N ASP A 219 6.06 -3.20 16.09
CA ASP A 219 4.80 -3.41 16.80
C ASP A 219 3.84 -2.22 16.66
N ASP A 220 4.37 -0.99 16.68
CA ASP A 220 3.56 0.20 16.40
C ASP A 220 3.03 0.21 14.95
N ILE A 221 3.86 -0.19 14.00
CA ILE A 221 3.46 -0.31 12.60
C ILE A 221 2.38 -1.38 12.43
N ALA A 222 2.57 -2.57 13.03
CA ALA A 222 1.60 -3.66 12.98
C ALA A 222 0.25 -3.23 13.53
N LYS A 223 0.24 -2.59 14.70
CA LYS A 223 -0.96 -2.09 15.36
C LYS A 223 -1.66 -0.97 14.56
N GLU A 224 -0.88 0.00 14.09
CA GLU A 224 -1.42 1.18 13.39
C GLU A 224 -1.96 0.85 12.00
N LEU A 225 -1.31 -0.06 11.29
CA LEU A 225 -1.67 -0.41 9.92
C LEU A 225 -2.55 -1.67 9.83
N GLY A 226 -2.73 -2.39 10.95
CA GLY A 226 -3.49 -3.63 10.97
C GLY A 226 -2.84 -4.73 10.13
N VAL A 227 -1.50 -4.80 10.12
CA VAL A 227 -0.73 -5.79 9.39
C VAL A 227 -0.04 -6.74 10.39
N ASP A 228 0.32 -7.94 9.92
CA ASP A 228 1.13 -8.86 10.71
C ASP A 228 2.54 -8.28 10.99
N ARG A 229 3.21 -8.83 12.00
CA ARG A 229 4.51 -8.33 12.44
C ARG A 229 5.59 -8.43 11.35
N ALA A 230 5.56 -9.48 10.54
CA ALA A 230 6.55 -9.64 9.47
C ALA A 230 6.38 -8.61 8.36
N THR A 231 5.14 -8.31 8.01
CA THR A 231 4.82 -7.20 7.11
C THR A 231 5.25 -5.87 7.73
N ALA A 232 5.01 -5.67 9.02
CA ALA A 232 5.43 -4.48 9.73
C ALA A 232 6.96 -4.31 9.76
N GLU A 233 7.73 -5.37 9.90
CA GLU A 233 9.19 -5.32 9.82
C GLU A 233 9.71 -4.93 8.44
N LYS A 234 9.13 -5.47 7.37
CA LYS A 234 9.44 -5.03 6.00
C LYS A 234 9.12 -3.56 5.78
N ILE A 235 8.02 -3.08 6.34
CA ILE A 235 7.63 -1.66 6.29
C ILE A 235 8.62 -0.82 7.09
N LYS A 236 9.02 -1.27 8.29
CA LYS A 236 10.01 -0.62 9.15
C LYS A 236 11.35 -0.46 8.43
N ASP A 237 11.89 -1.53 7.88
CA ASP A 237 13.14 -1.52 7.10
C ASP A 237 13.08 -0.53 5.94
N TYR A 238 11.99 -0.55 5.19
CA TYR A 238 11.77 0.42 4.11
C TYR A 238 11.72 1.86 4.65
N ALA A 239 10.99 2.08 5.74
CA ALA A 239 10.85 3.40 6.36
C ALA A 239 12.19 3.94 6.85
N GLU A 240 13.02 3.11 7.48
CA GLU A 240 14.36 3.48 7.94
C GLU A 240 15.30 3.80 6.76
N LYS A 241 15.34 2.95 5.74
CA LYS A 241 16.15 3.15 4.52
C LYS A 241 15.76 4.41 3.74
N THR A 242 14.49 4.76 3.72
CA THR A 242 13.97 5.89 2.92
C THR A 242 13.73 7.16 3.72
N GLY A 243 13.78 7.09 5.05
CA GLY A 243 13.39 8.19 5.94
C GLY A 243 11.87 8.43 5.96
N THR A 244 11.06 7.41 5.60
CA THR A 244 9.60 7.52 5.67
C THR A 244 9.15 7.57 7.13
N SER A 245 8.40 8.61 7.51
CA SER A 245 7.96 8.80 8.90
C SER A 245 6.70 8.00 9.22
N MET A 246 6.44 7.75 10.52
CA MET A 246 5.17 7.18 10.99
C MET A 246 3.98 8.04 10.56
N ASP A 247 4.10 9.36 10.54
CA ASP A 247 3.07 10.25 10.06
C ASP A 247 2.64 9.94 8.61
N THR A 248 3.60 9.53 7.77
CA THR A 248 3.33 9.09 6.39
C THR A 248 2.67 7.72 6.36
N LEU A 249 3.16 6.76 7.11
CA LEU A 249 2.60 5.39 7.16
C LEU A 249 1.15 5.37 7.68
N ARG A 250 0.81 6.27 8.62
CA ARG A 250 -0.54 6.43 9.17
C ARG A 250 -1.58 6.98 8.18
N ILE A 251 -1.17 7.38 6.98
CA ILE A 251 -2.08 7.84 5.92
C ILE A 251 -2.78 6.62 5.28
N THR A 252 -3.63 5.95 6.02
CA THR A 252 -4.40 4.80 5.56
C THR A 252 -5.65 5.25 4.79
N ASP A 253 -6.25 4.35 4.03
CA ASP A 253 -7.53 4.59 3.35
C ASP A 253 -8.62 5.05 4.35
N THR A 254 -8.71 4.39 5.48
CA THR A 254 -9.65 4.74 6.56
C THR A 254 -9.38 6.14 7.12
N ALA A 255 -8.11 6.50 7.33
CA ALA A 255 -7.74 7.82 7.82
C ALA A 255 -8.12 8.92 6.81
N VAL A 256 -7.83 8.71 5.52
CA VAL A 256 -8.18 9.68 4.46
C VAL A 256 -9.69 9.85 4.33
N LYS A 257 -10.46 8.79 4.36
CA LYS A 257 -11.93 8.84 4.29
C LYS A 257 -12.58 9.61 5.45
N LYS A 258 -11.90 9.73 6.59
CA LYS A 258 -12.36 10.53 7.74
C LYS A 258 -12.03 12.02 7.62
N LEU A 259 -11.18 12.44 6.68
CA LEU A 259 -10.78 13.85 6.54
C LEU A 259 -11.93 14.71 6.06
N LYS A 260 -12.03 15.90 6.65
CA LYS A 260 -12.94 16.97 6.23
C LYS A 260 -12.34 17.78 5.10
N ASP A 261 -13.16 18.63 4.47
CA ASP A 261 -12.65 19.65 3.54
C ASP A 261 -11.64 20.57 4.25
N ASP A 262 -10.68 21.05 3.46
CA ASP A 262 -9.68 22.05 3.85
C ASP A 262 -8.70 21.63 4.97
N LYS A 263 -8.68 20.36 5.34
CA LYS A 263 -7.70 19.82 6.28
C LYS A 263 -6.73 18.90 5.55
N ASP A 264 -5.48 19.31 5.53
CA ASP A 264 -4.37 18.43 5.16
C ASP A 264 -4.16 17.37 6.24
N ILE A 265 -3.50 16.29 5.87
CA ILE A 265 -3.02 15.30 6.82
C ILE A 265 -2.01 16.01 7.72
N LYS A 266 -2.24 15.93 9.02
CA LYS A 266 -1.34 16.51 10.00
C LYS A 266 -0.08 15.68 10.14
N GLY A 267 1.03 16.35 10.32
CA GLY A 267 2.36 15.78 10.55
C GLY A 267 3.41 16.76 10.04
N SER A 268 4.47 16.93 10.80
CA SER A 268 5.57 17.84 10.43
C SER A 268 6.53 17.20 9.44
N ASP A 269 6.63 15.88 9.46
CA ASP A 269 7.69 15.12 8.79
C ASP A 269 7.16 14.10 7.76
N PHE A 270 5.89 14.18 7.37
CA PHE A 270 5.40 13.24 6.39
C PHE A 270 5.92 13.54 4.97
N SER A 271 6.18 12.47 4.22
CA SER A 271 6.68 12.55 2.85
C SER A 271 5.62 13.09 1.90
N ARG A 272 5.88 14.25 1.30
CA ARG A 272 4.91 14.95 0.45
C ARG A 272 5.12 14.67 -1.02
N LEU A 273 4.11 14.08 -1.64
CA LEU A 273 4.05 13.92 -3.08
C LEU A 273 3.79 15.28 -3.76
N LYS A 274 4.57 15.61 -4.78
CA LYS A 274 4.37 16.81 -5.58
C LYS A 274 3.27 16.58 -6.61
N ALA A 275 2.03 16.98 -6.28
CA ALA A 275 0.88 16.81 -7.15
C ALA A 275 0.10 18.13 -7.34
N ARG A 276 -0.54 18.28 -8.48
CA ARG A 276 -1.29 19.49 -8.83
C ARG A 276 -2.48 19.20 -9.74
N ALA A 277 -3.49 20.08 -9.70
CA ALA A 277 -4.46 20.19 -10.78
C ALA A 277 -3.81 20.94 -11.94
N ASN A 278 -3.52 20.21 -13.02
CA ASN A 278 -2.74 20.71 -14.15
C ASN A 278 -3.60 21.44 -15.20
N LYS A 279 -4.75 20.85 -15.54
CA LYS A 279 -5.72 21.42 -16.51
C LYS A 279 -7.14 21.22 -16.00
N SER A 280 -8.05 22.06 -16.41
CA SER A 280 -9.49 21.84 -16.23
C SER A 280 -10.26 22.29 -17.46
N SER A 281 -11.40 21.64 -17.72
CA SER A 281 -12.39 22.01 -18.69
C SER A 281 -13.73 22.38 -18.02
N LYS A 282 -14.80 22.52 -18.76
CA LYS A 282 -16.15 22.70 -18.19
C LYS A 282 -16.61 21.46 -17.39
N ASN A 283 -16.14 20.26 -17.77
CA ASN A 283 -16.60 18.98 -17.23
C ASN A 283 -15.49 18.03 -16.77
N SER A 284 -14.23 18.47 -16.73
CA SER A 284 -13.11 17.62 -16.29
C SER A 284 -12.02 18.37 -15.53
N ILE A 285 -11.27 17.64 -14.74
CA ILE A 285 -10.08 18.11 -14.04
C ILE A 285 -8.98 17.06 -14.22
N MET A 286 -7.84 17.50 -14.75
CA MET A 286 -6.64 16.69 -14.94
C MET A 286 -5.67 16.95 -13.79
N LEU A 287 -5.27 15.89 -13.10
CA LEU A 287 -4.19 15.88 -12.13
C LEU A 287 -2.87 15.47 -12.79
N LYS A 288 -1.78 15.98 -12.27
CA LYS A 288 -0.42 15.56 -12.61
C LYS A 288 0.43 15.57 -11.34
N TRP A 289 1.27 14.56 -11.20
CA TRP A 289 2.20 14.46 -10.07
C TRP A 289 3.59 14.05 -10.51
N VAL A 290 4.56 14.20 -9.62
CA VAL A 290 5.94 13.74 -9.85
C VAL A 290 6.00 12.26 -9.49
N LYS A 291 6.71 11.47 -10.29
CA LYS A 291 6.95 10.06 -10.01
C LYS A 291 7.59 9.92 -8.62
N GLN A 292 6.99 9.09 -7.78
CA GLN A 292 7.53 8.76 -6.46
C GLN A 292 8.46 7.55 -6.56
N SER A 293 9.68 7.70 -6.10
CA SER A 293 10.61 6.57 -6.01
C SER A 293 10.05 5.51 -5.04
N GLY A 294 10.21 4.24 -5.38
CA GLY A 294 9.73 3.12 -4.57
C GLY A 294 8.21 2.89 -4.61
N ALA A 295 7.44 3.71 -5.33
CA ALA A 295 6.00 3.50 -5.44
C ALA A 295 5.65 2.37 -6.41
N ASP A 296 4.66 1.56 -6.07
CA ASP A 296 4.06 0.57 -6.95
C ASP A 296 2.81 1.12 -7.65
N GLY A 297 2.25 2.22 -7.14
CA GLY A 297 1.12 2.90 -7.74
C GLY A 297 0.64 4.09 -6.93
N TYR A 298 -0.55 4.58 -7.29
CA TYR A 298 -1.15 5.77 -6.68
C TYR A 298 -2.62 5.57 -6.36
N LEU A 299 -3.07 6.11 -5.23
CA LEU A 299 -4.46 6.22 -4.86
C LEU A 299 -4.90 7.68 -5.02
N ILE A 300 -6.05 7.89 -5.65
CA ILE A 300 -6.61 9.22 -5.82
C ILE A 300 -7.92 9.29 -5.05
N TYR A 301 -7.93 10.12 -4.05
CA TYR A 301 -9.12 10.45 -3.28
C TYR A 301 -9.68 11.78 -3.75
N SER A 302 -10.98 11.87 -3.87
CA SER A 302 -11.63 13.12 -4.27
C SER A 302 -13.03 13.29 -3.67
N ASN A 303 -13.49 14.52 -3.67
CA ASN A 303 -14.90 14.88 -3.54
C ASN A 303 -15.11 16.30 -4.05
N GLN A 304 -16.36 16.75 -4.09
CA GLN A 304 -16.70 18.14 -4.26
C GLN A 304 -16.29 18.92 -3.01
N CYS A 305 -15.74 20.12 -3.15
CA CYS A 305 -15.54 21.03 -2.03
C CYS A 305 -16.88 21.55 -1.54
N ASN A 306 -17.15 21.40 -0.26
CA ASN A 306 -18.29 22.02 0.41
C ASN A 306 -18.03 22.11 1.91
N HIS A 307 -18.86 22.86 2.62
CA HIS A 307 -18.72 23.27 4.01
C HIS A 307 -18.89 22.14 5.03
N GLY A 308 -18.03 21.13 4.99
CA GLY A 308 -17.79 20.22 6.11
C GLY A 308 -18.77 19.10 6.38
N GLY A 309 -19.79 18.85 5.56
CA GLY A 309 -20.72 17.72 5.75
C GLY A 309 -20.07 16.36 5.53
N LYS A 310 -20.54 15.31 6.24
CA LYS A 310 -20.03 13.93 6.12
C LYS A 310 -20.01 13.43 4.67
N LYS A 311 -21.00 13.78 3.85
CA LYS A 311 -21.12 13.44 2.43
C LYS A 311 -19.99 13.98 1.55
N TYR A 312 -19.27 15.01 2.00
CA TYR A 312 -18.16 15.64 1.28
C TYR A 312 -16.78 15.19 1.75
N ARG A 313 -16.69 14.20 2.61
CA ARG A 313 -15.42 13.56 2.97
C ARG A 313 -14.77 12.93 1.76
N TYR A 314 -13.47 12.70 1.81
CA TYR A 314 -12.76 12.03 0.74
C TYR A 314 -13.32 10.64 0.46
N LYS A 315 -13.42 10.31 -0.84
CA LYS A 315 -13.75 8.96 -1.31
C LYS A 315 -12.61 8.51 -2.22
N LEU A 316 -12.22 7.26 -2.12
CA LEU A 316 -11.29 6.66 -3.09
C LEU A 316 -11.98 6.68 -4.45
N THR A 317 -11.38 7.41 -5.40
CA THR A 317 -11.97 7.64 -6.72
C THR A 317 -11.27 6.84 -7.80
N LYS A 318 -9.96 6.59 -7.63
CA LYS A 318 -9.17 5.82 -8.60
C LYS A 318 -7.95 5.21 -7.93
N THR A 319 -7.73 3.93 -8.20
CA THR A 319 -6.47 3.25 -7.99
C THR A 319 -5.72 3.19 -9.31
N ILE A 320 -4.47 3.58 -9.31
CA ILE A 320 -3.57 3.54 -10.47
C ILE A 320 -2.45 2.56 -10.14
N LYS A 321 -2.43 1.43 -10.85
CA LYS A 321 -1.32 0.48 -10.79
C LYS A 321 -0.17 0.97 -11.67
N GLY A 322 1.05 0.82 -11.20
CA GLY A 322 2.28 1.18 -11.92
C GLY A 322 2.81 2.59 -11.62
N LYS A 323 4.09 2.63 -11.23
CA LYS A 323 4.83 3.83 -10.80
C LYS A 323 5.00 4.92 -11.87
N ASN A 324 4.86 4.57 -13.15
CA ASN A 324 5.12 5.49 -14.27
C ASN A 324 3.88 6.31 -14.68
N LYS A 325 2.68 5.91 -14.27
CA LYS A 325 1.44 6.65 -14.55
C LYS A 325 1.31 7.83 -13.60
N THR A 326 1.68 9.02 -14.06
CA THR A 326 1.75 10.25 -13.24
C THR A 326 0.70 11.31 -13.63
N THR A 327 -0.32 10.91 -14.35
CA THR A 327 -1.46 11.78 -14.72
C THR A 327 -2.76 11.00 -14.65
N TRP A 328 -3.84 11.72 -14.34
CA TRP A 328 -5.19 11.20 -14.42
C TRP A 328 -6.19 12.32 -14.59
N THR A 329 -7.25 12.07 -15.38
CA THR A 329 -8.32 13.03 -15.65
C THR A 329 -9.64 12.53 -15.12
N GLN A 330 -10.22 13.26 -14.17
CA GLN A 330 -11.58 13.02 -13.72
C GLN A 330 -12.56 13.71 -14.67
N LYS A 331 -13.35 12.91 -15.37
CA LYS A 331 -14.43 13.35 -16.27
C LYS A 331 -15.77 13.51 -15.53
N LYS A 332 -16.82 13.96 -16.22
CA LYS A 332 -18.20 14.08 -15.72
C LYS A 332 -18.30 15.01 -14.48
N ARG A 333 -17.55 16.10 -14.48
CA ARG A 333 -17.64 17.12 -13.42
C ARG A 333 -18.64 18.23 -13.81
N LYS A 334 -19.29 18.84 -12.82
CA LYS A 334 -20.22 19.95 -13.05
C LYS A 334 -19.46 21.24 -13.30
N LYS A 335 -19.94 22.06 -14.28
CA LYS A 335 -19.40 23.35 -14.69
C LYS A 335 -19.32 24.32 -13.48
N GLY A 336 -18.19 24.98 -13.31
CA GLY A 336 -17.99 26.04 -12.31
C GLY A 336 -17.95 25.55 -10.87
N LYS A 337 -17.93 24.24 -10.59
CA LYS A 337 -17.92 23.66 -9.26
C LYS A 337 -16.50 23.39 -8.78
N TYR A 338 -16.34 23.35 -7.46
CA TYR A 338 -15.06 23.15 -6.76
C TYR A 338 -14.91 21.71 -6.35
N TYR A 339 -13.70 21.17 -6.53
CA TYR A 339 -13.34 19.80 -6.18
C TYR A 339 -12.05 19.79 -5.39
N LYS A 340 -11.92 18.83 -4.50
CA LYS A 340 -10.70 18.54 -3.76
C LYS A 340 -10.16 17.18 -4.12
N TYR A 341 -8.85 17.07 -4.09
CA TYR A 341 -8.12 15.84 -4.41
C TYR A 341 -6.99 15.64 -3.42
N MET A 342 -6.70 14.39 -3.14
CA MET A 342 -5.47 13.93 -2.51
C MET A 342 -4.91 12.79 -3.35
N VAL A 343 -3.65 12.88 -3.71
CA VAL A 343 -2.93 11.82 -4.41
C VAL A 343 -1.97 11.19 -3.42
N VAL A 344 -2.05 9.89 -3.26
CA VAL A 344 -1.23 9.10 -2.35
C VAL A 344 -0.42 8.11 -3.17
N ALA A 345 0.88 8.06 -2.96
CA ALA A 345 1.75 7.03 -3.50
C ALA A 345 1.81 5.87 -2.51
N TYR A 346 1.59 4.67 -2.99
CA TYR A 346 1.67 3.46 -2.17
C TYR A 346 2.75 2.52 -2.66
N LYS A 347 3.27 1.72 -1.73
CA LYS A 347 4.08 0.54 -1.98
C LYS A 347 3.35 -0.68 -1.44
N LEU A 348 3.51 -1.80 -2.11
CA LEU A 348 2.97 -3.08 -1.68
C LEU A 348 3.96 -3.77 -0.73
N PHE A 349 3.47 -4.22 0.41
CA PHE A 349 4.16 -5.08 1.36
C PHE A 349 3.25 -6.26 1.66
N ASN A 350 3.61 -7.45 1.20
CA ASN A 350 2.78 -8.65 1.34
C ASN A 350 1.31 -8.41 0.96
N GLY A 351 1.06 -7.78 -0.21
CA GLY A 351 -0.28 -7.42 -0.68
C GLY A 351 -0.89 -6.14 -0.08
N HIS A 352 -0.40 -5.67 1.08
CA HIS A 352 -0.90 -4.47 1.75
C HIS A 352 -0.40 -3.19 1.07
N LYS A 353 -1.33 -2.28 0.73
CA LYS A 353 -0.98 -0.96 0.20
C LYS A 353 -0.60 -0.02 1.34
N VAL A 354 0.67 0.28 1.47
CA VAL A 354 1.20 1.17 2.50
C VAL A 354 1.59 2.52 1.87
N THR A 355 1.14 3.59 2.49
CA THR A 355 1.45 4.95 2.02
C THR A 355 2.90 5.28 2.24
N ILE A 356 3.60 5.67 1.18
CA ILE A 356 5.00 6.12 1.22
C ILE A 356 5.16 7.62 0.94
N ALA A 357 4.15 8.26 0.36
CA ALA A 357 4.07 9.70 0.20
C ALA A 357 2.61 10.13 -0.07
N ALA A 358 2.25 11.34 0.34
CA ALA A 358 0.94 11.90 0.04
C ALA A 358 1.04 13.37 -0.35
N ALA A 359 0.22 13.79 -1.31
CA ALA A 359 0.12 15.19 -1.67
C ALA A 359 -0.71 15.95 -0.62
N PRO A 360 -0.39 17.23 -0.35
CA PRO A 360 -1.34 18.12 0.30
C PRO A 360 -2.64 18.17 -0.48
N THR A 361 -3.74 18.51 0.21
CA THR A 361 -5.04 18.70 -0.45
C THR A 361 -4.93 19.65 -1.63
N ILE A 362 -5.34 19.19 -2.80
CA ILE A 362 -5.39 19.96 -4.04
C ILE A 362 -6.81 20.44 -4.24
N HIS A 363 -7.02 21.75 -4.24
CA HIS A 363 -8.29 22.36 -4.60
C HIS A 363 -8.28 22.75 -6.07
N SER A 364 -9.33 22.41 -6.77
CA SER A 364 -9.49 22.74 -8.20
C SER A 364 -10.90 23.22 -8.50
N VAL A 365 -11.06 23.90 -9.62
CA VAL A 365 -12.35 24.38 -10.12
C VAL A 365 -12.48 24.09 -11.60
N THR A 366 -13.64 23.60 -12.04
CA THR A 366 -13.98 23.44 -13.45
C THR A 366 -14.21 24.81 -14.12
N LYS A 367 -13.91 24.93 -15.42
CA LYS A 367 -14.15 26.16 -16.16
C LYS A 367 -15.65 26.52 -16.21
N GLY A 368 -15.93 27.78 -16.56
CA GLY A 368 -17.29 28.28 -16.75
C GLY A 368 -17.97 28.86 -15.50
N GLY A 369 -17.27 28.95 -14.35
CA GLY A 369 -17.70 29.67 -13.14
C GLY A 369 -16.99 31.01 -12.96
N LYS A 370 -17.31 31.70 -11.85
CA LYS A 370 -16.76 33.02 -11.46
C LYS A 370 -15.29 32.96 -11.00
N ARG A 371 -14.74 31.78 -10.68
CA ARG A 371 -13.39 31.60 -10.13
C ARG A 371 -12.52 30.77 -11.07
N GLY A 372 -11.21 30.92 -10.93
CA GLY A 372 -10.19 30.18 -11.67
C GLY A 372 -9.11 29.60 -10.75
N MET A 373 -8.11 29.00 -11.35
CA MET A 373 -6.94 28.39 -10.66
C MET A 373 -5.71 29.28 -10.81
N ALA A 374 -4.70 29.01 -9.98
CA ALA A 374 -3.36 29.54 -10.17
C ALA A 374 -2.65 28.76 -11.30
N LYS A 375 -1.86 29.46 -12.15
CA LYS A 375 -0.92 28.85 -13.09
C LYS A 375 0.49 28.74 -12.52
N ALA A 376 0.84 29.59 -11.54
CA ALA A 376 2.15 29.64 -10.91
C ALA A 376 2.10 30.31 -9.52
N VAL A 377 3.19 30.15 -8.76
CA VAL A 377 3.48 30.95 -7.57
C VAL A 377 4.65 31.85 -7.88
N SER A 378 4.56 33.13 -7.53
CA SER A 378 5.64 34.13 -7.65
C SER A 378 6.12 34.56 -6.29
N ILE A 379 7.44 34.54 -6.06
CA ILE A 379 8.06 35.08 -4.88
C ILE A 379 8.25 36.58 -5.04
N LYS A 380 7.51 37.38 -4.30
CA LYS A 380 7.62 38.84 -4.31
C LYS A 380 8.80 39.35 -3.50
N LYS A 381 9.02 38.73 -2.31
CA LYS A 381 10.13 39.08 -1.41
C LYS A 381 10.61 37.84 -0.63
N LEU A 382 11.91 37.72 -0.47
CA LEU A 382 12.57 36.68 0.32
C LEU A 382 13.60 37.35 1.25
N GLY A 383 13.29 37.37 2.55
CA GLY A 383 14.00 38.29 3.46
C GLY A 383 13.81 39.72 3.01
N ASN A 384 14.91 40.45 2.87
CA ASN A 384 14.90 41.84 2.41
C ASN A 384 15.01 42.01 0.88
N LYS A 385 15.24 40.92 0.13
CA LYS A 385 15.48 40.97 -1.33
C LYS A 385 14.21 40.66 -2.12
N LYS A 386 13.93 41.47 -3.18
CA LYS A 386 12.79 41.27 -4.09
C LYS A 386 13.09 40.18 -5.13
N LYS A 387 12.06 39.43 -5.55
CA LYS A 387 12.07 38.45 -6.66
C LYS A 387 13.19 37.39 -6.59
N ARG A 388 13.71 37.05 -5.40
CA ARG A 388 14.76 36.03 -5.21
C ARG A 388 14.17 34.68 -4.88
N THR A 389 14.87 33.61 -5.31
CA THR A 389 14.55 32.22 -5.01
C THR A 389 15.73 31.46 -4.38
N LYS A 390 16.76 32.21 -3.99
CA LYS A 390 17.92 31.69 -3.27
C LYS A 390 18.18 32.59 -2.06
N ILE A 391 18.49 31.99 -0.92
CA ILE A 391 18.88 32.74 0.30
C ILE A 391 19.93 31.96 1.08
N THR A 392 20.90 32.72 1.62
CA THR A 392 21.88 32.22 2.60
C THR A 392 21.57 32.85 3.94
N LEU A 393 21.50 32.03 4.99
CA LEU A 393 21.24 32.47 6.36
C LEU A 393 22.34 31.92 7.29
N LYS A 394 22.74 32.68 8.30
CA LYS A 394 23.47 32.12 9.45
C LYS A 394 22.52 31.29 10.30
N ALA A 395 23.04 30.27 10.99
CA ALA A 395 22.22 29.45 11.91
C ALA A 395 21.43 30.33 12.88
N ARG A 396 20.24 29.88 13.29
CA ARG A 396 19.27 30.60 14.15
C ARG A 396 18.63 31.86 13.55
N LYS A 397 19.12 32.42 12.44
CA LYS A 397 18.52 33.58 11.77
C LYS A 397 17.24 33.18 11.02
N THR A 398 16.37 34.16 10.78
CA THR A 398 15.09 33.99 10.12
C THR A 398 14.94 34.84 8.88
N ALA A 399 14.08 34.43 7.97
CA ALA A 399 13.68 35.22 6.80
C ALA A 399 12.20 35.01 6.49
N LYS A 400 11.52 36.02 5.97
CA LYS A 400 10.11 35.95 5.58
C LYS A 400 9.98 35.76 4.08
N ILE A 401 9.11 34.85 3.68
CA ILE A 401 8.67 34.67 2.29
C ILE A 401 7.40 35.49 2.10
N LYS A 402 7.39 36.41 1.12
CA LYS A 402 6.18 37.04 0.58
C LYS A 402 5.96 36.47 -0.82
N ALA A 403 4.89 35.73 -1.02
CA ALA A 403 4.56 35.08 -2.28
C ALA A 403 3.11 35.34 -2.67
N VAL A 404 2.81 35.25 -3.96
CA VAL A 404 1.46 35.40 -4.50
C VAL A 404 1.19 34.35 -5.56
N GLU A 405 -0.09 33.99 -5.70
CA GLU A 405 -0.57 33.14 -6.79
C GLU A 405 -0.75 33.96 -8.05
N ILE A 406 -0.28 33.45 -9.19
CA ILE A 406 -0.47 34.03 -10.51
C ILE A 406 -1.70 33.39 -11.14
N ARG A 407 -2.67 34.19 -11.55
CA ARG A 407 -3.92 33.72 -12.17
C ARG A 407 -3.66 32.97 -13.49
N ALA A 408 -4.33 31.85 -13.69
CA ALA A 408 -4.34 31.15 -14.98
C ALA A 408 -5.20 31.92 -16.01
N ASP A 409 -6.29 32.51 -15.55
CA ASP A 409 -7.17 33.40 -16.31
C ASP A 409 -7.14 34.79 -15.68
N LYS A 410 -6.67 35.79 -16.39
CA LYS A 410 -6.54 37.18 -15.92
C LYS A 410 -7.88 37.79 -15.49
N LYS A 411 -8.96 37.40 -16.16
CA LYS A 411 -10.33 37.90 -15.90
C LYS A 411 -10.97 37.28 -14.65
N LYS A 412 -10.44 36.18 -14.10
CA LYS A 412 -11.04 35.47 -12.99
C LYS A 412 -10.22 35.58 -11.71
N LYS A 413 -10.89 35.84 -10.60
CA LYS A 413 -10.29 35.73 -9.26
C LYS A 413 -9.99 34.25 -8.96
N ILE A 414 -8.86 33.99 -8.29
CA ILE A 414 -8.53 32.62 -7.85
C ILE A 414 -9.54 32.18 -6.76
N MET A 415 -9.91 30.91 -6.79
CA MET A 415 -10.68 30.32 -5.68
C MET A 415 -9.91 30.48 -4.35
N LYS A 416 -10.64 30.58 -3.22
CA LYS A 416 -10.06 30.81 -1.91
C LYS A 416 -10.52 29.73 -0.93
N HIS A 417 -9.94 28.52 -1.02
CA HIS A 417 -10.17 27.44 -0.07
C HIS A 417 -9.05 27.32 0.95
N ARG A 418 -7.81 27.66 0.54
CA ARG A 418 -6.64 27.60 1.40
C ARG A 418 -5.68 28.73 1.07
N LYS A 419 -4.94 29.20 2.08
CA LYS A 419 -3.78 30.09 1.89
C LYS A 419 -2.63 29.29 1.24
N LEU A 420 -1.57 30.00 0.81
CA LEU A 420 -0.32 29.36 0.41
C LEU A 420 0.18 28.43 1.52
N ALA A 421 0.64 27.27 1.13
CA ALA A 421 1.28 26.32 2.04
C ALA A 421 2.80 26.27 1.78
N TYR A 422 3.53 25.87 2.80
CA TYR A 422 4.99 25.88 2.79
C TYR A 422 5.51 24.54 3.30
N GLU A 423 6.63 24.08 2.72
CA GLU A 423 7.26 22.82 3.08
C GLU A 423 8.78 22.96 2.97
N SER A 424 9.51 22.36 3.90
CA SER A 424 10.96 22.22 3.84
C SER A 424 11.35 20.80 3.44
N SER A 425 12.35 20.67 2.56
CA SER A 425 12.93 19.37 2.21
C SER A 425 13.78 18.77 3.32
N ASN A 426 14.21 19.61 4.27
CA ASN A 426 15.02 19.17 5.41
C ASN A 426 14.84 20.14 6.59
N VAL A 427 13.98 19.76 7.51
CA VAL A 427 13.67 20.56 8.72
C VAL A 427 14.84 20.66 9.70
N LYS A 428 15.84 19.76 9.60
CA LYS A 428 17.09 19.81 10.38
C LYS A 428 17.99 20.93 9.91
N VAL A 429 17.89 21.35 8.63
CA VAL A 429 18.64 22.46 8.05
C VAL A 429 17.88 23.77 8.18
N ALA A 430 16.61 23.80 7.76
CA ALA A 430 15.74 24.97 7.92
C ALA A 430 14.27 24.57 8.05
N LYS A 431 13.56 25.15 9.01
CA LYS A 431 12.10 25.02 9.19
C LYS A 431 11.39 26.16 8.48
N VAL A 432 10.13 25.93 8.08
CA VAL A 432 9.26 27.00 7.57
C VAL A 432 7.91 26.93 8.24
N THR A 433 7.37 28.07 8.66
CA THR A 433 6.03 28.14 9.27
C THR A 433 4.94 28.20 8.21
N GLY A 434 3.68 27.91 8.59
CA GLY A 434 2.51 28.08 7.73
C GLY A 434 2.29 29.52 7.22
N SER A 435 2.92 30.50 7.84
CA SER A 435 2.93 31.90 7.39
C SER A 435 4.13 32.28 6.51
N GLY A 436 5.01 31.30 6.20
CA GLY A 436 6.17 31.51 5.34
C GLY A 436 7.39 32.16 6.03
N LYS A 437 7.54 32.04 7.37
CA LYS A 437 8.76 32.43 8.08
C LYS A 437 9.75 31.26 8.10
N ILE A 438 10.88 31.42 7.45
CA ILE A 438 12.01 30.48 7.47
C ILE A 438 12.77 30.69 8.78
N LYS A 439 13.15 29.62 9.47
CA LYS A 439 14.11 29.61 10.58
C LYS A 439 15.26 28.66 10.21
N ALA A 440 16.45 29.22 10.05
CA ALA A 440 17.68 28.46 9.87
C ALA A 440 17.99 27.67 11.15
N VAL A 441 18.32 26.37 11.04
CA VAL A 441 18.53 25.47 12.18
C VAL A 441 20.01 25.08 12.27
N LYS A 442 20.52 24.36 11.27
CA LYS A 442 21.90 23.82 11.24
C LYS A 442 22.50 24.02 9.86
N LYS A 443 23.84 24.18 9.80
CA LYS A 443 24.62 24.25 8.55
C LYS A 443 24.20 23.19 7.56
N GLY A 444 24.00 23.59 6.30
CA GLY A 444 23.57 22.70 5.22
C GLY A 444 22.77 23.40 4.12
N LYS A 445 22.27 22.62 3.18
CA LYS A 445 21.44 23.09 2.06
C LYS A 445 20.10 22.37 2.10
N CYS A 446 19.00 23.10 1.86
CA CYS A 446 17.67 22.53 1.70
C CYS A 446 16.86 23.35 0.67
N LYS A 447 15.70 22.80 0.30
CA LYS A 447 14.70 23.45 -0.54
C LYS A 447 13.48 23.79 0.30
N ILE A 448 12.86 24.92 0.03
CA ILE A 448 11.55 25.25 0.54
C ILE A 448 10.60 25.40 -0.64
N TRP A 449 9.46 24.72 -0.61
CA TRP A 449 8.42 24.84 -1.60
C TRP A 449 7.28 25.70 -1.07
N VAL A 450 6.78 26.55 -1.94
CA VAL A 450 5.62 27.41 -1.68
C VAL A 450 4.51 26.97 -2.63
N TYR A 451 3.42 26.41 -2.07
CA TYR A 451 2.33 25.84 -2.85
C TYR A 451 1.11 26.74 -2.88
N ALA A 452 0.56 26.92 -4.08
CA ALA A 452 -0.82 27.36 -4.26
C ALA A 452 -1.79 26.22 -3.90
N GLN A 453 -3.06 26.58 -3.69
CA GLN A 453 -4.09 25.61 -3.28
C GLN A 453 -4.38 24.53 -4.32
N ASN A 454 -4.09 24.74 -5.61
CA ASN A 454 -4.21 23.74 -6.66
C ASN A 454 -2.92 22.91 -6.88
N GLY A 455 -1.95 23.03 -5.98
CA GLY A 455 -0.73 22.24 -5.97
C GLY A 455 0.41 22.76 -6.84
N VAL A 456 0.21 23.82 -7.64
CA VAL A 456 1.35 24.47 -8.32
C VAL A 456 2.26 25.12 -7.29
N TYR A 457 3.58 25.04 -7.51
CA TYR A 457 4.53 25.52 -6.52
C TYR A 457 5.71 26.26 -7.11
N LYS A 458 6.41 27.00 -6.24
CA LYS A 458 7.72 27.60 -6.50
C LYS A 458 8.73 27.10 -5.49
N GLU A 459 9.91 26.72 -5.97
CA GLU A 459 11.03 26.29 -5.15
C GLU A 459 11.92 27.48 -4.75
N ILE A 460 12.38 27.46 -3.49
CA ILE A 460 13.37 28.36 -2.92
C ILE A 460 14.55 27.52 -2.43
N LYS A 461 15.77 27.84 -2.86
CA LYS A 461 16.98 27.21 -2.37
C LYS A 461 17.49 27.95 -1.12
N VAL A 462 17.70 27.21 -0.02
CA VAL A 462 18.18 27.75 1.25
C VAL A 462 19.52 27.14 1.57
N THR A 463 20.50 27.97 1.86
CA THR A 463 21.80 27.57 2.41
C THR A 463 21.93 28.15 3.82
N VAL A 464 22.27 27.31 4.78
CA VAL A 464 22.57 27.72 6.14
C VAL A 464 24.10 27.55 6.35
N LYS A 465 24.75 28.63 6.79
CA LYS A 465 26.16 28.68 7.15
C LYS A 465 26.34 28.64 8.66
#